data_65eb2bcf2ec0186fa6cc60ed5ab1b287
#
_entry.id   65eb2bcf2ec0186fa6cc60ed5ab1b287
#
_cell.length_a   1.000
_cell.length_b   1.000
_cell.length_c   1.000
_cell.angle_alpha   90.00
_cell.angle_beta   90.00
_cell.angle_gamma   90.00
#
_symmetry.space_group_name_H-M   'P 1'
#
loop_
_entity.id
_entity.type
_entity.pdbx_description
1 polymer ?
#
loop_
_entity_poly.entity_id
_entity_poly.type
_entity_poly.pdbx_seq_one_letter_code
_entity_poly.pdbx_strand_id
1 'polypeptide(L)'
;MADKGPRLLDGLTSTMTYGQMRHYADTLNVTISSALLPAGMPGFYDEATRTILIDRQLIYCQKRCTLVHELIHWQHADATRAGVYGARLERRTRRETALKLINPLEYQTAETMYEGDPYQIACELDVTLQIIRDYQHILDSSQTHCKAQS
;
A
#
# COMPACT_ATOMS: atom_id res chain seq x y z
N MET A 1 -8.63 23.76 -1.22
CA MET A 1 -8.28 23.44 -1.08
C MET A 1 -7.95 22.54 -0.79
N ALA A 2 -7.78 22.12 -0.75
CA ALA A 2 -7.43 21.28 -0.70
C ALA A 2 -7.12 20.44 0.06
N ASP A 3 -6.97 20.04 0.43
CA ASP A 3 -6.52 19.45 1.11
C ASP A 3 -6.80 18.84 1.79
N LYS A 4 -6.90 18.48 1.94
CA LYS A 4 -6.65 17.93 2.57
C LYS A 4 -7.17 17.15 3.21
N GLY A 5 -7.39 16.59 2.54
CA GLY A 5 -7.75 15.41 3.12
C GLY A 5 -6.87 15.23 4.28
N PRO A 6 -7.48 14.98 5.31
CA PRO A 6 -6.78 14.84 6.50
C PRO A 6 -5.84 13.72 6.37
N ARG A 7 -4.95 13.75 7.11
CA ARG A 7 -3.98 12.74 7.32
C ARG A 7 -4.66 11.60 8.08
N LEU A 8 -5.73 11.08 7.47
CA LEU A 8 -6.54 10.04 8.10
C LEU A 8 -5.75 8.77 8.38
N LEU A 9 -4.67 8.55 7.62
CA LEU A 9 -3.85 7.37 7.78
C LEU A 9 -2.55 7.64 8.54
N ASP A 10 -2.40 8.79 9.18
CA ASP A 10 -1.18 9.11 9.92
C ASP A 10 -0.90 8.10 11.04
N GLY A 11 -1.93 7.53 11.63
CA GLY A 11 -1.76 6.51 12.68
C GLY A 11 -1.42 5.13 12.17
N LEU A 12 -1.47 4.92 10.85
CA LEU A 12 -1.13 3.65 10.24
C LEU A 12 0.38 3.60 10.02
N THR A 13 1.07 2.62 10.58
CA THR A 13 2.54 2.56 10.53
C THR A 13 3.01 1.27 9.88
N SER A 14 4.24 1.31 9.38
CA SER A 14 4.87 0.17 8.71
C SER A 14 5.10 -1.00 9.65
N THR A 15 5.09 -0.79 10.97
CA THR A 15 5.33 -1.84 11.95
C THR A 15 4.07 -2.58 12.38
N MET A 16 2.91 -2.12 11.95
CA MET A 16 1.64 -2.74 12.36
C MET A 16 1.43 -4.09 11.70
N THR A 17 0.87 -5.03 12.47
CA THR A 17 0.38 -6.29 11.91
C THR A 17 -0.93 -6.04 11.18
N TYR A 18 -1.36 -7.03 10.39
CA TYR A 18 -2.65 -6.94 9.71
C TYR A 18 -3.79 -6.73 10.71
N GLY A 19 -3.77 -7.46 11.84
CA GLY A 19 -4.79 -7.29 12.87
C GLY A 19 -4.81 -5.89 13.46
N GLN A 20 -3.63 -5.33 13.72
CA GLN A 20 -3.53 -3.95 14.23
C GLN A 20 -4.03 -2.93 13.21
N MET A 21 -3.73 -3.15 11.93
CA MET A 21 -4.24 -2.29 10.85
C MET A 21 -5.76 -2.34 10.76
N ARG A 22 -6.35 -3.53 10.90
CA ARG A 22 -7.81 -3.68 10.90
C ARG A 22 -8.43 -2.93 12.08
N HIS A 23 -7.82 -3.05 13.24
CA HIS A 23 -8.30 -2.35 14.43
C HIS A 23 -8.24 -0.84 14.24
N TYR A 24 -7.15 -0.35 13.65
CA TYR A 24 -7.03 1.07 13.32
C TYR A 24 -8.12 1.52 12.33
N ALA A 25 -8.38 0.69 11.31
CA ALA A 25 -9.39 1.01 10.31
C ALA A 25 -10.79 1.13 10.94
N ASP A 26 -11.08 0.34 11.97
CA ASP A 26 -12.36 0.45 12.68
C ASP A 26 -12.59 1.85 13.23
N THR A 27 -11.53 2.56 13.61
CA THR A 27 -11.64 3.92 14.13
C THR A 27 -11.95 4.94 13.04
N LEU A 28 -11.81 4.56 11.78
CA LEU A 28 -12.00 5.45 10.64
C LEU A 28 -13.39 5.34 9.99
N ASN A 29 -14.27 4.51 10.57
CA ASN A 29 -15.62 4.29 10.06
C ASN A 29 -15.65 3.72 8.63
N VAL A 30 -14.65 2.91 8.29
CA VAL A 30 -14.66 2.12 7.06
C VAL A 30 -14.76 0.65 7.46
N THR A 31 -15.61 -0.11 6.79
CA THR A 31 -15.82 -1.51 7.10
C THR A 31 -14.81 -2.36 6.34
N ILE A 32 -14.14 -3.27 7.07
CA ILE A 32 -13.20 -4.22 6.46
C ILE A 32 -13.83 -5.61 6.54
N SER A 33 -13.96 -6.29 5.43
CA SER A 33 -14.53 -7.64 5.38
C SER A 33 -13.63 -8.57 4.58
N SER A 34 -13.65 -9.84 4.94
CA SER A 34 -12.96 -10.89 4.20
C SER A 34 -13.95 -11.55 3.23
N ALA A 35 -13.49 -11.83 2.03
CA ALA A 35 -14.32 -12.45 1.01
C ALA A 35 -13.46 -13.29 0.08
N LEU A 36 -14.09 -14.18 -0.69
CA LEU A 36 -13.40 -14.85 -1.78
C LEU A 36 -13.51 -13.94 -2.99
N LEU A 37 -12.39 -13.43 -3.46
CA LEU A 37 -12.37 -12.51 -4.59
C LEU A 37 -11.84 -13.22 -5.85
N PRO A 38 -12.18 -12.72 -7.04
CA PRO A 38 -11.68 -13.31 -8.29
C PRO A 38 -10.15 -13.30 -8.34
N ALA A 39 -9.58 -14.22 -9.10
CA ALA A 39 -8.15 -14.28 -9.32
C ALA A 39 -7.65 -12.93 -9.84
N GLY A 40 -6.53 -12.47 -9.29
CA GLY A 40 -5.95 -11.19 -9.68
C GLY A 40 -6.54 -9.97 -8.99
N MET A 41 -7.52 -10.18 -8.09
CA MET A 41 -8.14 -9.10 -7.33
C MET A 41 -7.93 -9.36 -5.83
N PRO A 42 -6.80 -8.94 -5.25
CA PRO A 42 -6.52 -9.21 -3.84
C PRO A 42 -7.40 -8.40 -2.88
N GLY A 43 -7.86 -7.24 -3.31
CA GLY A 43 -8.71 -6.38 -2.52
C GLY A 43 -9.53 -5.45 -3.39
N PHE A 44 -10.48 -4.77 -2.75
CA PHE A 44 -11.42 -3.94 -3.49
C PHE A 44 -12.11 -2.99 -2.51
N TYR A 45 -12.11 -1.70 -2.83
CA TYR A 45 -12.83 -0.71 -2.05
C TYR A 45 -14.11 -0.30 -2.79
N ASP A 46 -15.24 -0.41 -2.11
CA ASP A 46 -16.53 0.01 -2.64
C ASP A 46 -16.92 1.32 -1.97
N GLU A 47 -16.85 2.41 -2.73
CA GLU A 47 -17.17 3.75 -2.22
C GLU A 47 -18.64 3.87 -1.84
N ALA A 48 -19.53 3.19 -2.57
CA ALA A 48 -20.97 3.29 -2.32
C ALA A 48 -21.33 2.77 -0.92
N THR A 49 -20.71 1.68 -0.49
CA THR A 49 -20.98 1.09 0.84
C THR A 49 -19.87 1.40 1.84
N ARG A 50 -18.79 2.07 1.42
CA ARG A 50 -17.63 2.38 2.25
C ARG A 50 -17.06 1.10 2.89
N THR A 51 -16.95 0.05 2.08
CA THR A 51 -16.47 -1.25 2.52
C THR A 51 -15.24 -1.64 1.74
N ILE A 52 -14.23 -2.13 2.45
CA ILE A 52 -13.05 -2.73 1.85
C ILE A 52 -13.17 -4.24 1.97
N LEU A 53 -13.05 -4.94 0.85
CA LEU A 53 -13.00 -6.39 0.83
C LEU A 53 -11.57 -6.84 0.63
N ILE A 54 -11.13 -7.82 1.43
CA ILE A 54 -9.79 -8.40 1.33
C ILE A 54 -9.96 -9.89 1.05
N ASP A 55 -9.24 -10.39 0.05
CA ASP A 55 -9.33 -11.81 -0.30
C ASP A 55 -8.84 -12.65 0.87
N ARG A 56 -9.71 -13.54 1.35
CA ARG A 56 -9.40 -14.37 2.52
C ARG A 56 -8.30 -15.38 2.26
N GLN A 57 -7.98 -15.68 1.01
CA GLN A 57 -6.95 -16.67 0.66
C GLN A 57 -5.53 -16.11 0.68
N LEU A 58 -5.38 -14.81 0.85
CA LEU A 58 -4.05 -14.19 0.93
C LEU A 58 -3.36 -14.58 2.23
N ILE A 59 -2.02 -14.66 2.19
CA ILE A 59 -1.23 -14.78 3.41
C ILE A 59 -1.17 -13.41 4.10
N TYR A 60 -0.78 -13.38 5.37
CA TYR A 60 -0.84 -12.15 6.18
C TYR A 60 -0.04 -10.99 5.58
N CYS A 61 1.14 -11.26 5.04
CA CYS A 61 1.94 -10.23 4.38
C CYS A 61 1.16 -9.57 3.24
N GLN A 62 0.53 -10.39 2.41
CA GLN A 62 -0.28 -9.88 1.29
C GLN A 62 -1.51 -9.14 1.78
N LYS A 63 -2.18 -9.65 2.82
CA LYS A 63 -3.35 -8.98 3.40
C LYS A 63 -2.98 -7.60 3.94
N ARG A 64 -1.85 -7.51 4.60
CA ARG A 64 -1.34 -6.27 5.17
C ARG A 64 -1.10 -5.23 4.09
N CYS A 65 -0.39 -5.61 3.05
CA CYS A 65 -0.09 -4.70 1.94
C CYS A 65 -1.36 -4.31 1.17
N THR A 66 -2.27 -5.26 0.96
CA THR A 66 -3.53 -5.00 0.26
C THR A 66 -4.41 -4.06 1.06
N LEU A 67 -4.49 -4.24 2.38
CA LEU A 67 -5.31 -3.37 3.21
C LEU A 67 -4.83 -1.93 3.14
N VAL A 68 -3.53 -1.69 3.21
CA VAL A 68 -2.98 -0.33 3.09
C VAL A 68 -3.32 0.25 1.72
N HIS A 69 -3.17 -0.54 0.66
CA HIS A 69 -3.51 -0.12 -0.70
C HIS A 69 -4.97 0.34 -0.79
N GLU A 70 -5.90 -0.46 -0.26
CA GLU A 70 -7.32 -0.13 -0.33
C GLU A 70 -7.69 1.03 0.61
N LEU A 71 -7.01 1.16 1.76
CA LEU A 71 -7.23 2.31 2.64
C LEU A 71 -6.81 3.62 1.97
N ILE A 72 -5.79 3.58 1.14
CA ILE A 72 -5.38 4.77 0.39
C ILE A 72 -6.44 5.13 -0.65
N HIS A 73 -7.02 4.13 -1.35
CA HIS A 73 -8.15 4.39 -2.23
C HIS A 73 -9.33 4.99 -1.45
N TRP A 74 -9.62 4.45 -0.27
CA TRP A 74 -10.68 4.98 0.58
C TRP A 74 -10.39 6.44 0.98
N GLN A 75 -9.15 6.73 1.38
CA GLN A 75 -8.78 8.09 1.80
C GLN A 75 -9.03 9.11 0.68
N HIS A 76 -8.80 8.71 -0.56
CA HIS A 76 -9.01 9.57 -1.72
C HIS A 76 -10.43 9.48 -2.29
N ALA A 77 -11.28 8.64 -1.69
CA ALA A 77 -12.65 8.40 -2.16
C ALA A 77 -12.68 7.96 -3.63
N ASP A 78 -11.74 7.12 -4.01
CA ASP A 78 -11.62 6.64 -5.38
C ASP A 78 -12.78 5.71 -5.72
N ALA A 79 -13.37 5.89 -6.89
CA ALA A 79 -14.45 5.03 -7.38
C ALA A 79 -13.90 3.98 -8.32
N THR A 80 -14.49 2.78 -8.27
CA THR A 80 -14.13 1.70 -9.16
C THR A 80 -15.20 1.53 -10.24
N ARG A 81 -14.80 0.93 -11.35
CA ARG A 81 -15.72 0.45 -12.36
C ARG A 81 -15.51 -1.05 -12.49
N ALA A 82 -16.52 -1.84 -12.09
CA ALA A 82 -16.42 -3.30 -12.04
C ALA A 82 -15.23 -3.79 -11.20
N GLY A 83 -14.94 -3.08 -10.09
CA GLY A 83 -13.85 -3.48 -9.20
C GLY A 83 -12.47 -3.06 -9.66
N VAL A 84 -12.38 -2.28 -10.73
CA VAL A 84 -11.09 -1.88 -11.31
C VAL A 84 -10.94 -0.37 -11.22
N TYR A 85 -9.80 0.09 -10.72
CA TYR A 85 -9.44 1.49 -10.69
C TYR A 85 -8.74 1.86 -12.01
N GLY A 86 -8.83 3.14 -12.41
CA GLY A 86 -8.10 3.61 -13.58
C GLY A 86 -6.60 3.59 -13.34
N ALA A 87 -5.83 3.52 -14.42
CA ALA A 87 -4.38 3.40 -14.35
C ALA A 87 -3.73 4.54 -13.56
N ARG A 88 -4.25 5.75 -13.70
CA ARG A 88 -3.72 6.92 -12.99
C ARG A 88 -3.89 6.78 -11.47
N LEU A 89 -5.09 6.35 -11.03
CA LEU A 89 -5.37 6.16 -9.62
C LEU A 89 -4.52 5.03 -9.06
N GLU A 90 -4.35 3.96 -9.82
CA GLU A 90 -3.53 2.84 -9.39
C GLU A 90 -2.06 3.23 -9.23
N ARG A 91 -1.50 4.00 -10.16
CA ARG A 91 -0.11 4.45 -10.03
C ARG A 91 0.10 5.30 -8.80
N ARG A 92 -0.81 6.25 -8.54
CA ARG A 92 -0.75 7.09 -7.35
C ARG A 92 -0.83 6.22 -6.08
N THR A 93 -1.78 5.31 -6.05
CA THR A 93 -2.02 4.48 -4.87
C THR A 93 -0.85 3.54 -4.61
N ARG A 94 -0.29 2.94 -5.65
CA ARG A 94 0.87 2.07 -5.49
C ARG A 94 2.07 2.85 -4.94
N ARG A 95 2.27 4.08 -5.42
CA ARG A 95 3.34 4.92 -4.90
C ARG A 95 3.13 5.24 -3.42
N GLU A 96 1.93 5.68 -3.05
CA GLU A 96 1.63 6.04 -1.67
C GLU A 96 1.69 4.82 -0.75
N THR A 97 1.27 3.66 -1.24
CA THR A 97 1.34 2.41 -0.47
C THR A 97 2.79 2.05 -0.15
N ALA A 98 3.68 2.13 -1.14
CA ALA A 98 5.09 1.83 -0.92
C ALA A 98 5.71 2.80 0.07
N LEU A 99 5.42 4.10 -0.07
CA LEU A 99 5.93 5.11 0.86
C LEU A 99 5.41 4.91 2.29
N LYS A 100 4.20 4.40 2.41
CA LYS A 100 3.60 4.16 3.74
C LYS A 100 4.18 2.93 4.42
N LEU A 101 4.43 1.87 3.66
CA LEU A 101 4.86 0.58 4.20
C LEU A 101 6.37 0.45 4.37
N ILE A 102 7.15 1.28 3.68
CA ILE A 102 8.61 1.18 3.72
C ILE A 102 9.19 2.28 4.60
N ASN A 103 9.91 1.88 5.64
CA ASN A 103 10.71 2.81 6.43
C ASN A 103 12.05 2.99 5.71
N PRO A 104 12.47 4.21 5.35
CA PRO A 104 13.70 4.42 4.57
C PRO A 104 14.96 3.87 5.22
N LEU A 105 15.08 3.96 6.54
CA LEU A 105 16.27 3.44 7.24
C LEU A 105 16.30 1.91 7.21
N GLU A 106 15.15 1.28 7.44
CA GLU A 106 15.07 -0.18 7.39
C GLU A 106 15.34 -0.67 5.97
N TYR A 107 14.85 0.04 4.96
CA TYR A 107 15.12 -0.32 3.58
C TYR A 107 16.62 -0.21 3.27
N GLN A 108 17.24 0.87 3.68
CA GLN A 108 18.67 1.09 3.44
C GLN A 108 19.51 -0.02 4.08
N THR A 109 19.16 -0.41 5.29
CA THR A 109 19.85 -1.50 6.00
C THR A 109 19.68 -2.82 5.25
N ALA A 110 18.46 -3.13 4.86
CA ALA A 110 18.17 -4.37 4.12
C ALA A 110 18.85 -4.38 2.76
N GLU A 111 18.84 -3.24 2.06
CA GLU A 111 19.49 -3.12 0.75
C GLU A 111 20.98 -3.42 0.85
N THR A 112 21.63 -2.90 1.87
CA THR A 112 23.04 -3.18 2.11
C THR A 112 23.26 -4.64 2.47
N MET A 113 22.42 -5.17 3.37
CA MET A 113 22.54 -6.55 3.86
C MET A 113 22.39 -7.58 2.74
N TYR A 114 21.49 -7.33 1.80
CA TYR A 114 21.14 -8.28 0.74
C TYR A 114 21.60 -7.84 -0.65
N GLU A 115 22.48 -6.85 -0.69
CA GLU A 115 23.07 -6.37 -1.95
C GLU A 115 22.03 -5.99 -3.00
N GLY A 116 20.92 -5.40 -2.55
CA GLY A 116 19.88 -4.89 -3.44
C GLY A 116 18.90 -5.93 -3.95
N ASP A 117 19.00 -7.19 -3.52
CA ASP A 117 18.09 -8.25 -3.96
C ASP A 117 16.67 -7.95 -3.49
N PRO A 118 15.72 -7.62 -4.40
CA PRO A 118 14.40 -7.20 -3.98
C PRO A 118 13.60 -8.28 -3.25
N TYR A 119 13.80 -9.55 -3.60
CA TYR A 119 13.08 -10.64 -2.94
C TYR A 119 13.49 -10.75 -1.47
N GLN A 120 14.80 -10.72 -1.20
CA GLN A 120 15.28 -10.83 0.17
C GLN A 120 14.91 -9.60 0.99
N ILE A 121 14.94 -8.42 0.38
CA ILE A 121 14.52 -7.18 1.05
C ILE A 121 13.04 -7.26 1.40
N ALA A 122 12.21 -7.78 0.49
CA ALA A 122 10.78 -7.94 0.74
C ALA A 122 10.54 -8.85 1.94
N CYS A 123 11.25 -9.95 2.04
CA CYS A 123 11.13 -10.86 3.17
C CYS A 123 11.54 -10.18 4.47
N GLU A 124 12.63 -9.43 4.44
CA GLU A 124 13.13 -8.73 5.63
C GLU A 124 12.13 -7.69 6.15
N LEU A 125 11.52 -6.94 5.25
CA LEU A 125 10.62 -5.85 5.62
C LEU A 125 9.16 -6.29 5.75
N ASP A 126 8.88 -7.57 5.52
CA ASP A 126 7.52 -8.13 5.60
C ASP A 126 6.55 -7.39 4.69
N VAL A 127 6.96 -7.19 3.45
CA VAL A 127 6.12 -6.62 2.40
C VAL A 127 6.21 -7.51 1.16
N THR A 128 5.31 -7.28 0.21
CA THR A 128 5.36 -8.05 -1.04
C THR A 128 6.48 -7.56 -1.93
N LEU A 129 6.91 -8.42 -2.85
CA LEU A 129 7.92 -8.07 -3.84
C LEU A 129 7.50 -6.84 -4.65
N GLN A 130 6.21 -6.72 -4.96
CA GLN A 130 5.70 -5.58 -5.71
C GLN A 130 5.94 -4.26 -4.97
N ILE A 131 5.75 -4.26 -3.66
CA ILE A 131 6.00 -3.07 -2.84
C ILE A 131 7.47 -2.64 -2.93
N ILE A 132 8.39 -3.61 -2.86
CA ILE A 132 9.82 -3.30 -2.99
C ILE A 132 10.13 -2.73 -4.37
N ARG A 133 9.58 -3.32 -5.43
CA ARG A 133 9.81 -2.83 -6.79
C ARG A 133 9.24 -1.43 -6.99
N ASP A 134 8.07 -1.17 -6.44
CA ASP A 134 7.47 0.16 -6.50
C ASP A 134 8.37 1.18 -5.78
N TYR A 135 8.90 0.80 -4.61
CA TYR A 135 9.78 1.67 -3.85
C TYR A 135 11.10 1.94 -4.58
N GLN A 136 11.70 0.90 -5.16
CA GLN A 136 12.93 1.04 -5.95
C GLN A 136 12.70 1.98 -7.14
N HIS A 137 11.55 1.88 -7.77
CA HIS A 137 11.18 2.76 -8.88
C HIS A 137 11.09 4.22 -8.42
N ILE A 138 10.54 4.45 -7.23
CA ILE A 138 10.47 5.80 -6.65
C ILE A 138 11.88 6.36 -6.43
N LEU A 139 12.79 5.55 -5.88
CA LEU A 139 14.17 5.98 -5.64
C LEU A 139 14.89 6.30 -6.93
N ASP A 140 14.73 5.46 -7.95
CA ASP A 140 15.37 5.68 -9.25
C ASP A 140 14.87 6.96 -9.90
N SER A 141 13.58 7.22 -9.85
CA SER A 141 12.99 8.44 -10.40
C SER A 141 13.53 9.69 -9.70
N SER A 142 13.71 9.63 -8.39
CA SER A 142 14.25 10.74 -7.61
C SER A 142 15.70 11.01 -7.98
N GLN A 143 16.51 9.97 -8.14
CA GLN A 143 17.91 10.10 -8.53
C GLN A 143 18.06 10.69 -9.95
N THR A 144 17.23 10.23 -10.87
CA THR A 144 17.22 10.73 -12.24
C THR A 144 16.87 12.22 -12.25
N HIS A 145 15.89 12.61 -11.45
CA HIS A 145 15.50 14.02 -11.35
C HIS A 145 16.63 14.89 -10.80
N CYS A 146 17.33 14.43 -9.76
CA CYS A 146 18.46 15.14 -9.20
C CYS A 146 19.59 15.31 -10.21
N LYS A 147 19.90 14.27 -10.99
CA LYS A 147 20.94 14.34 -12.00
C LYS A 147 20.59 15.31 -13.12
N ALA A 148 19.31 15.40 -13.46
CA ALA A 148 18.87 16.32 -14.50
C ALA A 148 18.97 17.78 -14.09
N GLN A 149 19.01 18.06 -12.79
CA GLN A 149 19.10 19.43 -12.26
C GLN A 149 20.55 19.88 -12.02
N SER A 150 21.49 18.96 -12.10
CA SER A 150 22.91 19.31 -11.97
C SER A 150 23.56 19.46 -13.35
#